data_7574d815e78c2478ee2e213f84c1f6f2
#
_entry.id   7574d815e78c2478ee2e213f84c1f6f2
#
_cell.length_a   1.000
_cell.length_b   1.000
_cell.length_c   1.000
_cell.angle_alpha   90.00
_cell.angle_beta   90.00
_cell.angle_gamma   90.00
#
_symmetry.space_group_name_H-M   'P 1'
#
loop_
_entity.id
_entity.type
_entity.pdbx_description
1 polymer ?
#
loop_
_entity_poly.entity_id
_entity_poly.type
_entity_poly.pdbx_seq_one_letter_code
_entity_poly.pdbx_strand_id
1 'polypeptide(L)' 'MSEDETRAAIAQIKADLGAEGMKDMGRVMGELKARHGATLDMSKASGLVKEALS' A
#
# COMPACT_ATOMS: atom_id res chain seq x y z
N MET A 1 -5.17 -11.65 0.25
CA MET A 1 -5.38 -10.82 1.45
C MET A 1 -6.76 -10.19 1.42
N SER A 2 -7.38 -10.05 2.59
CA SER A 2 -8.64 -9.32 2.69
C SER A 2 -8.36 -7.81 2.59
N GLU A 3 -9.41 -7.02 2.41
CA GLU A 3 -9.26 -5.58 2.35
C GLU A 3 -8.65 -5.03 3.64
N ASP A 4 -9.11 -5.52 4.79
CA ASP A 4 -8.57 -5.08 6.09
C ASP A 4 -7.09 -5.40 6.23
N GLU A 5 -6.67 -6.58 5.79
CA GLU A 5 -5.27 -6.96 5.81
C GLU A 5 -4.43 -6.09 4.89
N THR A 6 -4.98 -5.77 3.72
CA THR A 6 -4.31 -4.90 2.77
C THR A 6 -4.15 -3.49 3.34
N ARG A 7 -5.20 -2.98 3.97
CA ARG A 7 -5.14 -1.65 4.62
C ARG A 7 -4.10 -1.62 5.74
N ALA A 8 -4.05 -2.68 6.54
CA ALA A 8 -3.07 -2.77 7.61
C ALA A 8 -1.64 -2.80 7.07
N ALA A 9 -1.42 -3.56 5.99
CA ALA A 9 -0.12 -3.62 5.35
C ALA A 9 0.30 -2.24 4.80
N ILE A 10 -0.64 -1.55 4.16
CA ILE A 10 -0.39 -0.21 3.61
C ILE A 10 -0.05 0.77 4.73
N ALA A 11 -0.79 0.73 5.83
CA ALA A 11 -0.52 1.61 6.97
C ALA A 11 0.88 1.37 7.54
N GLN A 12 1.29 0.11 7.65
CA GLN A 12 2.61 -0.24 8.13
C GLN A 12 3.71 0.28 7.19
N ILE A 13 3.52 0.08 5.90
CA ILE A 13 4.48 0.52 4.89
C ILE A 13 4.57 2.04 4.89
N LYS A 14 3.44 2.71 4.97
CA LYS A 14 3.38 4.16 5.03
C LYS A 14 4.22 4.68 6.19
N ALA A 15 4.09 4.07 7.36
CA ALA A 15 4.86 4.43 8.53
C ALA A 15 6.36 4.13 8.34
N ASP A 16 6.67 2.97 7.79
CA ASP A 16 8.06 2.54 7.57
C ASP A 16 8.80 3.46 6.58
N LEU A 17 8.12 3.91 5.55
CA LEU A 17 8.72 4.75 4.52
C LEU A 17 8.57 6.24 4.80
N GLY A 18 7.76 6.61 5.77
CA GLY A 18 7.45 8.00 6.04
C GLY A 18 6.67 8.65 4.91
N ALA A 19 5.82 7.87 4.23
CA ALA A 19 5.03 8.37 3.11
C ALA A 19 4.03 9.44 3.58
N GLU A 20 3.98 10.55 2.86
CA GLU A 20 3.20 11.71 3.28
C GLU A 20 2.07 12.09 2.32
N GLY A 21 2.07 11.58 1.11
CA GLY A 21 1.06 11.96 0.13
C GLY A 21 1.18 11.19 -1.17
N MET A 22 0.42 11.61 -2.16
CA MET A 22 0.34 10.91 -3.45
C MET A 22 1.69 10.77 -4.16
N LYS A 23 2.61 11.67 -3.91
CA LYS A 23 3.94 11.59 -4.50
C LYS A 23 4.70 10.35 -4.07
N ASP A 24 4.33 9.76 -2.95
CA ASP A 24 4.97 8.56 -2.42
C ASP A 24 4.21 7.29 -2.81
N MET A 25 3.15 7.40 -3.59
CA MET A 25 2.33 6.27 -3.99
C MET A 25 3.15 5.16 -4.67
N GLY A 26 4.03 5.53 -5.59
CA GLY A 26 4.88 4.57 -6.28
C GLY A 26 5.77 3.79 -5.33
N ARG A 27 6.31 4.48 -4.32
CA ARG A 27 7.16 3.84 -3.30
C ARG A 27 6.37 2.87 -2.45
N VAL A 28 5.20 3.29 -1.99
CA VAL A 28 4.32 2.44 -1.18
C VAL A 28 3.88 1.22 -1.99
N MET A 29 3.47 1.42 -3.24
CA MET A 29 3.07 0.32 -4.11
C MET A 29 4.21 -0.66 -4.36
N GLY A 30 5.40 -0.15 -4.60
CA GLY A 30 6.58 -0.98 -4.81
C GLY A 30 6.89 -1.83 -3.59
N GLU A 31 6.85 -1.24 -2.42
CA GLU A 31 7.10 -1.96 -1.17
C GLU A 31 6.00 -2.99 -0.89
N LEU A 32 4.75 -2.61 -1.12
CA LEU A 32 3.62 -3.50 -0.93
C LEU A 32 3.73 -4.72 -1.84
N LYS A 33 4.09 -4.51 -3.09
CA LYS A 33 4.31 -5.59 -4.05
C LYS A 33 5.46 -6.49 -3.60
N ALA A 34 6.55 -5.90 -3.10
CA ALA A 34 7.70 -6.66 -2.65
C ALA A 34 7.35 -7.56 -1.45
N ARG A 35 6.54 -7.05 -0.53
CA ARG A 35 6.17 -7.79 0.67
C ARG A 35 5.04 -8.78 0.46
N HIS A 36 4.05 -8.43 -0.35
CA HIS A 36 2.79 -9.17 -0.47
C HIS A 36 2.34 -9.45 -1.90
N GLY A 37 3.20 -9.27 -2.89
CA GLY A 37 2.82 -9.35 -4.30
C GLY A 37 2.11 -10.64 -4.70
N ALA A 38 2.48 -11.77 -4.09
CA ALA A 38 1.91 -13.07 -4.44
C ALA A 38 0.47 -13.25 -3.95
N THR A 39 0.07 -12.52 -2.91
CA THR A 39 -1.26 -12.67 -2.29
C THR A 39 -2.13 -11.45 -2.47
N LEU A 40 -1.62 -10.42 -3.14
CA LEU A 40 -2.25 -9.12 -3.23
C LEU A 40 -2.93 -8.90 -4.57
N ASP A 41 -4.16 -8.39 -4.53
CA ASP A 41 -4.83 -7.90 -5.73
C ASP A 41 -4.36 -6.47 -5.99
N MET A 42 -3.49 -6.30 -6.96
CA MET A 42 -2.87 -5.00 -7.24
C MET A 42 -3.89 -3.92 -7.64
N SER A 43 -4.97 -4.30 -8.28
CA SER A 43 -6.02 -3.35 -8.65
C SER A 43 -6.68 -2.74 -7.42
N LYS A 44 -7.00 -3.59 -6.45
CA LYS A 44 -7.59 -3.13 -5.19
C LYS A 44 -6.57 -2.40 -4.34
N ALA A 45 -5.35 -2.91 -4.29
CA ALA A 45 -4.28 -2.30 -3.52
C ALA A 45 -3.98 -0.89 -4.00
N SER A 46 -3.98 -0.67 -5.30
CA SER A 46 -3.76 0.65 -5.87
C SER A 46 -4.78 1.67 -5.35
N GLY A 47 -6.05 1.28 -5.35
CA GLY A 47 -7.12 2.14 -4.82
C GLY A 47 -6.96 2.42 -3.34
N LEU A 48 -6.59 1.40 -2.57
CA LEU A 48 -6.41 1.53 -1.13
C LEU A 48 -5.20 2.39 -0.78
N VAL A 49 -4.11 2.26 -1.53
CA VAL A 49 -2.93 3.11 -1.34
C VAL A 49 -3.26 4.56 -1.63
N LYS A 50 -3.97 4.81 -2.73
CA LYS A 50 -4.41 6.15 -3.10
C LYS A 50 -5.24 6.76 -1.97
N GLU A 51 -6.16 5.99 -1.43
CA GLU A 51 -7.03 6.41 -0.34
C GLU A 51 -6.21 6.73 0.92
N ALA A 52 -5.23 5.89 1.23
CA ALA A 52 -4.39 6.06 2.42
C ALA A 52 -3.48 7.29 2.33
N LEU A 53 -3.08 7.66 1.12
CA LEU A 53 -2.16 8.78 0.90
C LEU A 53 -2.85 10.10 0.56
N SER A 54 -4.13 10.07 0.30
CA SER A 54 -4.87 11.29 -0.05
C SER A 54 -5.27 12.13 1.15
#